data_8fbe8b81d1c714cb96f6ae65ed5f0f0a
#
_entry.id   8fbe8b81d1c714cb96f6ae65ed5f0f0a
#
_cell.length_a   1.000
_cell.length_b   1.000
_cell.length_c   1.000
_cell.angle_alpha   90.00
_cell.angle_beta   90.00
_cell.angle_gamma   90.00
#
_symmetry.space_group_name_H-M   'P 1'
#
loop_
_entity.id
_entity.type
_entity.pdbx_description
1 polymer ?
#
loop_
_entity_poly.entity_id
_entity_poly.type
_entity_poly.pdbx_seq_one_letter_code
_entity_poly.pdbx_strand_id
1 'polypeptide(L)'
;MMQSVTVQQEPAESIQVAIGLVAWNEERGIGATLHSIFDQSIFEELNRRGWKCEILCLANGCTDRTAAVTGEIFDQQSRQHPNRAAFRACVVELGERGKINAWNQFVHTLSAKEARYFFLMDSDILIHRRETFWNMLQALEDDAQAHIAVDRPCKDILFKPRKSLRDHLSLAASRLTSSAEAQLCGQLYCIRAGIARNIYLPKDLAACEDGFIKTLVCTDFLTRPSASSRIRVAEGAAHIFEAYTSPAAIVKNQKRQIIGQTIIHILVDGYLKTLPLYKQARLAYTLEKKDRTDPEWLKRLIHQHLGQTRFWWRLYPGLSGLGFQRLRRLRWRERLVCFPAAVASSLLAFVSGRLAFAALRSGCTNYWPQAQSKV
;
A
#
# COMPACT_ATOMS: atom_id res chain seq x y z
N MET A 1 61.59 10.84 -5.87
CA MET A 1 60.68 10.29 -4.83
C MET A 1 59.31 10.86 -5.09
N MET A 2 58.46 10.10 -5.76
CA MET A 2 57.04 10.42 -5.92
C MET A 2 56.31 9.88 -4.71
N GLN A 3 55.72 10.79 -3.89
CA GLN A 3 54.80 10.39 -2.82
C GLN A 3 53.47 10.01 -3.46
N SER A 4 53.10 8.74 -3.33
CA SER A 4 51.77 8.23 -3.66
C SER A 4 50.77 8.75 -2.62
N VAL A 5 49.92 9.69 -3.01
CA VAL A 5 48.77 10.11 -2.22
C VAL A 5 47.73 8.98 -2.34
N THR A 6 47.63 8.17 -1.29
CA THR A 6 46.53 7.20 -1.13
C THR A 6 45.27 8.00 -0.81
N VAL A 7 44.41 8.21 -1.81
CA VAL A 7 43.04 8.70 -1.58
C VAL A 7 42.32 7.59 -0.82
N GLN A 8 42.13 7.78 0.48
CA GLN A 8 41.20 6.97 1.26
C GLN A 8 39.82 7.26 0.69
N GLN A 9 39.28 6.30 -0.10
CA GLN A 9 37.86 6.26 -0.39
C GLN A 9 37.15 6.09 0.95
N GLU A 10 36.43 7.13 1.38
CA GLU A 10 35.46 6.99 2.46
C GLU A 10 34.57 5.79 2.15
N PRO A 11 34.29 4.90 3.12
CA PRO A 11 33.41 3.77 2.89
C PRO A 11 32.09 4.31 2.38
N ALA A 12 31.65 3.81 1.23
CA ALA A 12 30.36 4.21 0.63
C ALA A 12 29.29 4.12 1.73
N GLU A 13 28.62 5.24 2.00
CA GLU A 13 27.63 5.36 3.06
C GLU A 13 26.52 4.32 2.83
N SER A 14 26.52 3.27 3.65
CA SER A 14 25.61 2.13 3.49
C SER A 14 24.21 2.51 3.92
N ILE A 15 23.29 2.63 2.97
CA ILE A 15 21.87 2.89 3.22
C ILE A 15 21.17 1.59 3.57
N GLN A 16 20.66 1.50 4.80
CA GLN A 16 19.98 0.29 5.30
C GLN A 16 18.46 0.35 5.09
N VAL A 17 17.89 1.56 5.08
CA VAL A 17 16.46 1.80 4.99
C VAL A 17 16.16 2.72 3.81
N ALA A 18 15.13 2.43 3.04
CA ALA A 18 14.62 3.34 2.02
C ALA A 18 13.12 3.57 2.22
N ILE A 19 12.70 4.82 2.19
CA ILE A 19 11.30 5.26 2.30
C ILE A 19 10.85 5.77 0.94
N GLY A 20 9.88 5.08 0.34
CA GLY A 20 9.22 5.48 -0.90
C GLY A 20 7.87 6.12 -0.62
N LEU A 21 7.77 7.41 -0.83
CA LEU A 21 6.54 8.19 -0.71
C LEU A 21 5.97 8.42 -2.11
N VAL A 22 4.80 7.86 -2.40
CA VAL A 22 4.16 8.03 -3.71
C VAL A 22 3.15 9.16 -3.66
N ALA A 23 3.39 10.22 -4.43
CA ALA A 23 2.57 11.44 -4.43
C ALA A 23 2.00 11.76 -5.83
N TRP A 24 0.73 12.18 -5.86
CA TRP A 24 0.09 12.65 -7.09
C TRP A 24 -0.89 13.78 -6.79
N ASN A 25 -0.50 15.01 -7.16
CA ASN A 25 -1.29 16.24 -6.95
C ASN A 25 -1.72 16.45 -5.50
N GLU A 26 -0.74 16.44 -4.60
CA GLU A 26 -0.90 16.58 -3.15
C GLU A 26 -0.27 17.88 -2.60
N GLU A 27 -0.15 18.94 -3.40
CA GLU A 27 0.51 20.19 -2.99
C GLU A 27 0.01 20.76 -1.66
N ARG A 28 -1.29 20.50 -1.33
CA ARG A 28 -1.93 21.02 -0.11
C ARG A 28 -1.69 20.13 1.12
N GLY A 29 -1.56 18.82 0.92
CA GLY A 29 -1.46 17.84 2.02
C GLY A 29 -0.06 17.33 2.29
N ILE A 30 0.81 17.31 1.25
CA ILE A 30 2.13 16.68 1.30
C ILE A 30 3.02 17.24 2.43
N GLY A 31 2.90 18.55 2.74
CA GLY A 31 3.68 19.18 3.81
C GLY A 31 3.43 18.55 5.17
N ALA A 32 2.16 18.32 5.52
CA ALA A 32 1.80 17.69 6.79
C ALA A 32 2.30 16.23 6.85
N THR A 33 2.18 15.47 5.75
CA THR A 33 2.71 14.12 5.66
C THR A 33 4.22 14.09 5.88
N LEU A 34 4.98 14.98 5.21
CA LEU A 34 6.43 15.05 5.32
C LEU A 34 6.87 15.45 6.74
N HIS A 35 6.23 16.43 7.36
CA HIS A 35 6.52 16.78 8.75
C HIS A 35 6.30 15.58 9.68
N SER A 36 5.21 14.82 9.49
CA SER A 36 4.96 13.62 10.30
C SER A 36 6.02 12.52 10.10
N ILE A 37 6.67 12.46 8.93
CA ILE A 37 7.80 11.56 8.66
C ILE A 37 9.05 12.05 9.42
N PHE A 38 9.39 13.32 9.30
CA PHE A 38 10.60 13.86 9.95
C PHE A 38 10.50 13.90 11.48
N ASP A 39 9.30 13.90 12.05
CA ASP A 39 9.07 13.80 13.49
C ASP A 39 9.29 12.37 14.04
N GLN A 40 9.59 11.38 13.17
CA GLN A 40 9.76 9.99 13.59
C GLN A 40 11.08 9.75 14.32
N SER A 41 11.04 8.92 15.37
CA SER A 41 12.22 8.51 16.15
C SER A 41 13.21 7.64 15.37
N ILE A 42 12.80 7.11 14.23
CA ILE A 42 13.67 6.25 13.43
C ILE A 42 15.00 6.91 13.08
N PHE A 43 15.02 8.22 12.78
CA PHE A 43 16.26 8.93 12.42
C PHE A 43 17.24 9.01 13.59
N GLU A 44 16.75 9.14 14.82
CA GLU A 44 17.55 9.08 16.03
C GLU A 44 18.14 7.68 16.23
N GLU A 45 17.32 6.64 16.06
CA GLU A 45 17.73 5.26 16.23
C GLU A 45 18.71 4.79 15.15
N LEU A 46 18.49 5.22 13.89
CA LEU A 46 19.42 4.95 12.80
C LEU A 46 20.78 5.61 13.05
N ASN A 47 20.76 6.88 13.52
CA ASN A 47 21.99 7.59 13.87
C ASN A 47 22.78 6.87 14.97
N ARG A 48 22.12 6.36 16.02
CA ARG A 48 22.76 5.58 17.08
C ARG A 48 23.39 4.28 16.57
N ARG A 49 22.79 3.66 15.53
CA ARG A 49 23.29 2.41 14.93
C ARG A 49 24.32 2.62 13.82
N GLY A 50 24.62 3.86 13.45
CA GLY A 50 25.42 4.17 12.27
C GLY A 50 24.78 3.73 10.95
N TRP A 51 23.45 3.62 10.94
CA TRP A 51 22.66 3.29 9.74
C TRP A 51 22.16 4.57 9.08
N LYS A 52 21.94 4.47 7.76
CA LYS A 52 21.38 5.59 6.99
C LYS A 52 20.08 5.19 6.30
N CYS A 53 19.25 6.21 6.13
CA CYS A 53 17.99 6.13 5.42
C CYS A 53 18.03 7.00 4.16
N GLU A 54 17.42 6.56 3.07
CA GLU A 54 17.04 7.44 1.98
C GLU A 54 15.52 7.65 1.96
N ILE A 55 15.08 8.84 1.64
CA ILE A 55 13.68 9.22 1.49
C ILE A 55 13.48 9.69 0.05
N LEU A 56 12.71 8.94 -0.72
CA LEU A 56 12.39 9.25 -2.10
C LEU A 56 10.91 9.63 -2.22
N CYS A 57 10.62 10.90 -2.50
CA CYS A 57 9.27 11.30 -2.88
C CYS A 57 9.13 11.14 -4.40
N LEU A 58 8.27 10.22 -4.80
CA LEU A 58 7.97 9.94 -6.19
C LEU A 58 6.78 10.82 -6.62
N ALA A 59 7.08 11.99 -7.20
CA ALA A 59 6.09 12.89 -7.79
C ALA A 59 5.61 12.28 -9.11
N ASN A 60 4.51 11.56 -9.06
CA ASN A 60 4.09 10.58 -10.03
C ASN A 60 3.10 11.17 -11.05
N GLY A 61 3.63 11.88 -12.06
CA GLY A 61 2.86 12.61 -13.06
C GLY A 61 2.06 13.76 -12.44
N CYS A 62 2.65 14.50 -11.49
CA CYS A 62 2.05 15.67 -10.87
C CYS A 62 1.95 16.82 -11.87
N THR A 63 0.86 17.59 -11.76
CA THR A 63 0.60 18.80 -12.55
C THR A 63 0.49 20.06 -11.69
N ASP A 64 0.60 19.90 -10.37
CA ASP A 64 0.59 20.93 -9.35
C ASP A 64 1.99 21.14 -8.75
N ARG A 65 2.09 21.89 -7.65
CA ARG A 65 3.37 22.18 -6.98
C ARG A 65 3.86 21.09 -6.02
N THR A 66 3.31 19.87 -6.07
CA THR A 66 3.71 18.78 -5.14
C THR A 66 5.21 18.56 -5.07
N ALA A 67 5.88 18.47 -6.24
CA ALA A 67 7.34 18.28 -6.31
C ALA A 67 8.11 19.44 -5.71
N ALA A 68 7.70 20.69 -6.01
CA ALA A 68 8.34 21.89 -5.50
C ALA A 68 8.22 22.01 -3.97
N VAL A 69 7.00 21.83 -3.43
CA VAL A 69 6.74 21.86 -1.97
C VAL A 69 7.54 20.78 -1.25
N THR A 70 7.63 19.60 -1.83
CA THR A 70 8.43 18.50 -1.27
C THR A 70 9.92 18.85 -1.24
N GLY A 71 10.44 19.41 -2.36
CA GLY A 71 11.84 19.84 -2.45
C GLY A 71 12.21 20.89 -1.42
N GLU A 72 11.36 21.92 -1.24
CA GLU A 72 11.54 22.97 -0.23
C GLU A 72 11.65 22.38 1.20
N ILE A 73 10.78 21.42 1.55
CA ILE A 73 10.79 20.75 2.87
C ILE A 73 12.03 19.85 3.02
N PHE A 74 12.39 19.09 2.00
CA PHE A 74 13.59 18.23 2.03
C PHE A 74 14.87 19.06 2.21
N ASP A 75 14.98 20.17 1.53
CA ASP A 75 16.09 21.12 1.69
C ASP A 75 16.16 21.70 3.09
N GLN A 76 15.01 22.06 3.67
CA GLN A 76 14.95 22.55 5.03
C GLN A 76 15.37 21.48 6.03
N GLN A 77 14.82 20.27 5.93
CA GLN A 77 15.12 19.18 6.85
C GLN A 77 16.59 18.71 6.74
N SER A 78 17.13 18.64 5.54
CA SER A 78 18.54 18.29 5.33
C SER A 78 19.52 19.29 6.00
N ARG A 79 19.09 20.54 6.19
CA ARG A 79 19.90 21.56 6.86
C ARG A 79 19.64 21.63 8.37
N GLN A 80 18.40 21.49 8.82
CA GLN A 80 17.98 21.85 10.17
C GLN A 80 17.63 20.66 11.07
N HIS A 81 17.34 19.47 10.51
CA HIS A 81 16.95 18.32 11.31
C HIS A 81 18.10 17.88 12.25
N PRO A 82 17.82 17.61 13.54
CA PRO A 82 18.88 17.24 14.51
C PRO A 82 19.63 15.96 14.11
N ASN A 83 18.97 15.02 13.44
CA ASN A 83 19.56 13.77 12.95
C ASN A 83 19.78 13.79 11.42
N ARG A 84 20.11 14.95 10.83
CA ARG A 84 20.30 15.09 9.37
C ARG A 84 21.37 14.16 8.79
N ALA A 85 22.31 13.71 9.59
CA ALA A 85 23.34 12.76 9.18
C ALA A 85 22.79 11.34 8.95
N ALA A 86 21.62 11.01 9.53
CA ALA A 86 21.00 9.68 9.42
C ALA A 86 20.19 9.50 8.14
N PHE A 87 19.97 10.54 7.33
CA PHE A 87 19.16 10.41 6.12
C PHE A 87 19.66 11.28 4.98
N ARG A 88 19.25 10.90 3.77
CA ARG A 88 19.23 11.76 2.59
C ARG A 88 17.81 11.77 2.04
N ALA A 89 17.34 12.86 1.45
CA ALA A 89 16.02 13.01 0.90
C ALA A 89 16.08 13.63 -0.49
N CYS A 90 15.33 13.09 -1.44
CA CYS A 90 15.23 13.68 -2.76
C CYS A 90 13.84 13.47 -3.39
N VAL A 91 13.48 14.38 -4.30
CA VAL A 91 12.28 14.28 -5.12
C VAL A 91 12.65 13.65 -6.45
N VAL A 92 11.84 12.68 -6.88
CA VAL A 92 11.97 12.05 -8.20
C VAL A 92 10.67 12.30 -8.95
N GLU A 93 10.74 13.07 -10.02
CA GLU A 93 9.60 13.30 -10.90
C GLU A 93 9.47 12.16 -11.91
N LEU A 94 8.34 11.45 -11.88
CA LEU A 94 8.03 10.40 -12.84
C LEU A 94 7.07 10.92 -13.90
N GLY A 95 7.44 10.82 -15.17
CA GLY A 95 6.61 11.29 -16.28
C GLY A 95 5.34 10.44 -16.48
N GLU A 96 5.40 9.14 -16.19
CA GLU A 96 4.27 8.23 -16.33
C GLU A 96 3.53 8.09 -14.99
N ARG A 97 2.26 8.52 -14.98
CA ARG A 97 1.38 8.41 -13.83
C ARG A 97 0.97 6.96 -13.57
N GLY A 98 0.96 6.54 -12.31
CA GLY A 98 0.45 5.24 -11.86
C GLY A 98 1.14 4.77 -10.59
N LYS A 99 0.36 4.44 -9.53
CA LYS A 99 0.91 3.92 -8.27
C LYS A 99 1.75 2.66 -8.51
N ILE A 100 1.32 1.80 -9.42
CA ILE A 100 2.01 0.57 -9.82
C ILE A 100 3.37 0.90 -10.44
N ASN A 101 3.41 1.88 -11.37
CA ASN A 101 4.66 2.34 -11.98
C ASN A 101 5.61 2.91 -10.91
N ALA A 102 5.12 3.82 -10.05
CA ALA A 102 5.92 4.40 -8.99
C ALA A 102 6.49 3.34 -8.04
N TRP A 103 5.68 2.34 -7.66
CA TRP A 103 6.11 1.21 -6.84
C TRP A 103 7.24 0.42 -7.51
N ASN A 104 7.07 0.01 -8.77
CA ASN A 104 8.08 -0.74 -9.50
C ASN A 104 9.36 0.09 -9.68
N GLN A 105 9.25 1.39 -10.00
CA GLN A 105 10.41 2.28 -10.13
C GLN A 105 11.16 2.40 -8.81
N PHE A 106 10.46 2.59 -7.69
CA PHE A 106 11.08 2.64 -6.36
C PHE A 106 11.85 1.34 -6.05
N VAL A 107 11.17 0.20 -6.15
CA VAL A 107 11.72 -1.09 -5.70
C VAL A 107 12.86 -1.59 -6.59
N HIS A 108 12.75 -1.41 -7.92
CA HIS A 108 13.69 -2.03 -8.85
C HIS A 108 14.75 -1.11 -9.40
N THR A 109 14.52 0.22 -9.38
CA THR A 109 15.38 1.17 -10.10
C THR A 109 15.98 2.24 -9.19
N LEU A 110 15.14 2.88 -8.35
CA LEU A 110 15.50 4.11 -7.66
C LEU A 110 16.10 3.89 -6.28
N SER A 111 15.59 2.91 -5.52
CA SER A 111 16.05 2.66 -4.17
C SER A 111 17.48 2.14 -4.13
N ALA A 112 18.24 2.51 -3.09
CA ALA A 112 19.60 2.04 -2.85
C ALA A 112 19.66 0.51 -2.88
N LYS A 113 20.61 -0.04 -3.63
CA LYS A 113 20.74 -1.49 -3.86
C LYS A 113 21.03 -2.26 -2.56
N GLU A 114 21.76 -1.66 -1.65
CA GLU A 114 22.15 -2.18 -0.35
C GLU A 114 21.05 -2.06 0.71
N ALA A 115 19.97 -1.33 0.46
CA ALA A 115 18.88 -1.19 1.39
C ALA A 115 18.29 -2.57 1.77
N ARG A 116 18.13 -2.77 3.09
CA ARG A 116 17.59 -4.00 3.68
C ARG A 116 16.09 -3.93 3.90
N TYR A 117 15.55 -2.72 4.12
CA TYR A 117 14.16 -2.47 4.46
C TYR A 117 13.59 -1.35 3.61
N PHE A 118 12.40 -1.57 3.08
CA PHE A 118 11.63 -0.57 2.37
C PHE A 118 10.38 -0.20 3.16
N PHE A 119 10.19 1.08 3.41
CA PHE A 119 8.89 1.64 3.75
C PHE A 119 8.25 2.16 2.47
N LEU A 120 7.02 1.73 2.21
CA LEU A 120 6.21 2.24 1.11
C LEU A 120 4.97 2.87 1.69
N MET A 121 4.71 4.12 1.29
CA MET A 121 3.59 4.87 1.84
C MET A 121 2.93 5.79 0.83
N ASP A 122 1.66 6.06 1.06
CA ASP A 122 0.89 7.07 0.35
C ASP A 122 1.18 8.47 0.95
N SER A 123 1.00 9.52 0.14
CA SER A 123 1.29 10.91 0.54
C SER A 123 0.12 11.64 1.18
N ASP A 124 -1.02 10.97 1.35
CA ASP A 124 -2.26 11.49 1.92
C ASP A 124 -2.58 10.95 3.32
N ILE A 125 -1.56 10.48 4.03
CA ILE A 125 -1.66 9.98 5.40
C ILE A 125 -0.75 10.76 6.35
N LEU A 126 -1.06 10.71 7.65
CA LEU A 126 -0.21 11.28 8.71
C LEU A 126 0.28 10.16 9.63
N ILE A 127 1.58 10.12 9.88
CA ILE A 127 2.12 9.19 10.88
C ILE A 127 1.70 9.67 12.27
N HIS A 128 0.97 8.83 13.01
CA HIS A 128 0.34 9.27 14.24
C HIS A 128 1.23 9.20 15.48
N ARG A 129 2.10 8.19 15.55
CA ARG A 129 2.98 7.98 16.70
C ARG A 129 4.43 8.13 16.28
N ARG A 130 5.23 8.78 17.14
CA ARG A 130 6.63 9.08 16.88
C ARG A 130 7.47 7.82 16.64
N GLU A 131 7.10 6.70 17.24
CA GLU A 131 7.81 5.43 17.15
C GLU A 131 7.31 4.51 16.01
N THR A 132 6.38 4.98 15.18
CA THR A 132 5.72 4.13 14.17
C THR A 132 6.73 3.44 13.26
N PHE A 133 7.60 4.18 12.61
CA PHE A 133 8.58 3.58 11.69
C PHE A 133 9.59 2.69 12.42
N TRP A 134 10.03 3.14 13.59
CA TRP A 134 10.97 2.34 14.37
C TRP A 134 10.36 1.02 14.81
N ASN A 135 9.14 1.02 15.35
CA ASN A 135 8.45 -0.19 15.77
C ASN A 135 8.18 -1.15 14.60
N MET A 136 7.88 -0.61 13.40
CA MET A 136 7.71 -1.44 12.22
C MET A 136 9.04 -2.08 11.78
N LEU A 137 10.15 -1.36 11.85
CA LEU A 137 11.48 -1.90 11.58
C LEU A 137 11.84 -2.99 12.59
N GLN A 138 11.66 -2.73 13.89
CA GLN A 138 11.93 -3.68 14.96
C GLN A 138 11.10 -4.96 14.81
N ALA A 139 9.82 -4.85 14.46
CA ALA A 139 8.96 -6.02 14.23
C ALA A 139 9.51 -6.97 13.15
N LEU A 140 10.28 -6.46 12.19
CA LEU A 140 10.99 -7.28 11.21
C LEU A 140 12.36 -7.76 11.73
N GLU A 141 13.08 -6.94 12.48
CA GLU A 141 14.39 -7.35 13.05
C GLU A 141 14.21 -8.50 14.05
N ASP A 142 13.16 -8.42 14.89
CA ASP A 142 12.89 -9.39 15.96
C ASP A 142 12.29 -10.73 15.46
N ASP A 143 11.75 -10.76 14.24
CA ASP A 143 11.12 -11.96 13.69
C ASP A 143 11.62 -12.25 12.26
N ALA A 144 12.57 -13.18 12.15
CA ALA A 144 13.12 -13.57 10.84
C ALA A 144 12.09 -14.21 9.89
N GLN A 145 10.96 -14.71 10.39
CA GLN A 145 9.87 -15.27 9.57
C GLN A 145 8.95 -14.17 9.01
N ALA A 146 8.92 -13.00 9.65
CA ALA A 146 8.15 -11.86 9.17
C ALA A 146 8.86 -11.20 7.97
N HIS A 147 8.10 -10.99 6.90
CA HIS A 147 8.58 -10.32 5.70
C HIS A 147 8.02 -8.91 5.54
N ILE A 148 6.84 -8.66 6.12
CA ILE A 148 6.17 -7.37 6.13
C ILE A 148 5.76 -7.02 7.55
N ALA A 149 6.03 -5.77 7.94
CA ALA A 149 5.47 -5.15 9.13
C ALA A 149 4.41 -4.11 8.71
N VAL A 150 3.27 -4.13 9.38
CA VAL A 150 2.18 -3.19 9.19
C VAL A 150 1.88 -2.47 10.50
N ASP A 151 1.35 -1.28 10.41
CA ASP A 151 0.84 -0.51 11.53
C ASP A 151 -0.69 -0.71 11.72
N ARG A 152 -1.31 0.10 12.57
CA ARG A 152 -2.76 0.12 12.78
C ARG A 152 -3.35 1.41 12.21
N PRO A 153 -3.98 1.37 11.02
CA PRO A 153 -4.63 2.53 10.42
C PRO A 153 -5.74 3.09 11.32
N CYS A 154 -5.71 4.40 11.56
CA CYS A 154 -6.70 5.13 12.33
C CYS A 154 -7.46 6.11 11.43
N LYS A 155 -8.77 6.12 11.54
CA LYS A 155 -9.58 7.12 10.83
C LYS A 155 -9.44 8.49 11.48
N ASP A 156 -9.28 9.54 10.68
CA ASP A 156 -9.21 10.94 11.11
C ASP A 156 -10.38 11.35 12.02
N ILE A 157 -11.57 10.81 11.75
CA ILE A 157 -12.79 11.06 12.54
C ILE A 157 -12.68 10.58 14.00
N LEU A 158 -11.72 9.72 14.35
CA LEU A 158 -11.44 9.34 15.75
C LEU A 158 -11.01 10.56 16.58
N PHE A 159 -10.30 11.48 15.97
CA PHE A 159 -9.69 12.65 16.61
C PHE A 159 -10.56 13.90 16.56
N LYS A 160 -11.73 13.87 15.89
CA LYS A 160 -12.67 14.99 15.86
C LYS A 160 -13.25 15.24 17.26
N PRO A 161 -13.26 16.49 17.76
CA PRO A 161 -13.84 16.85 19.06
C PRO A 161 -15.35 16.55 19.09
N ARG A 162 -16.04 16.84 18.00
CA ARG A 162 -17.48 16.56 17.83
C ARG A 162 -17.67 15.66 16.63
N LYS A 163 -18.29 14.51 16.86
CA LYS A 163 -18.55 13.49 15.84
C LYS A 163 -20.00 13.60 15.36
N SER A 164 -20.20 13.65 14.05
CA SER A 164 -21.51 13.56 13.42
C SER A 164 -22.07 12.12 13.52
N LEU A 165 -23.36 11.96 13.25
CA LEU A 165 -23.98 10.63 13.15
C LEU A 165 -23.29 9.75 12.09
N ARG A 166 -22.85 10.34 10.97
CA ARG A 166 -22.08 9.64 9.92
C ARG A 166 -20.73 9.14 10.42
N ASP A 167 -20.05 9.93 11.24
CA ASP A 167 -18.77 9.54 11.85
C ASP A 167 -18.98 8.33 12.79
N HIS A 168 -20.02 8.36 13.62
CA HIS A 168 -20.37 7.23 14.50
C HIS A 168 -20.69 5.96 13.71
N LEU A 169 -21.46 6.06 12.62
CA LEU A 169 -21.76 4.93 11.73
C LEU A 169 -20.49 4.39 11.05
N SER A 170 -19.60 5.28 10.58
CA SER A 170 -18.33 4.87 9.98
C SER A 170 -17.41 4.16 10.96
N LEU A 171 -17.36 4.62 12.22
CA LEU A 171 -16.58 3.96 13.28
C LEU A 171 -17.18 2.61 13.69
N ALA A 172 -18.51 2.52 13.80
CA ALA A 172 -19.19 1.26 14.07
C ALA A 172 -18.96 0.22 12.97
N ALA A 173 -19.02 0.65 11.71
CA ALA A 173 -18.71 -0.22 10.56
C ALA A 173 -17.28 -0.75 10.62
N SER A 174 -16.29 0.05 11.04
CA SER A 174 -14.89 -0.40 11.19
C SER A 174 -14.76 -1.48 12.26
N ARG A 175 -15.47 -1.36 13.40
CA ARG A 175 -15.45 -2.38 14.45
C ARG A 175 -15.97 -3.73 13.95
N LEU A 176 -16.98 -3.71 13.07
CA LEU A 176 -17.53 -4.93 12.45
C LEU A 176 -16.58 -5.53 11.39
N THR A 177 -15.69 -4.72 10.82
CA THR A 177 -14.79 -5.16 9.74
C THR A 177 -13.37 -5.45 10.19
N SER A 178 -12.98 -5.06 11.41
CA SER A 178 -11.66 -5.37 11.96
C SER A 178 -11.47 -6.89 12.05
N SER A 179 -10.41 -7.39 11.41
CA SER A 179 -9.98 -8.79 11.58
C SER A 179 -8.92 -8.86 12.68
N ALA A 180 -8.86 -9.99 13.38
CA ALA A 180 -7.76 -10.28 14.31
C ALA A 180 -6.44 -10.54 13.58
N GLU A 181 -6.51 -10.89 12.31
CA GLU A 181 -5.34 -11.14 11.47
C GLU A 181 -4.73 -9.84 10.93
N ALA A 182 -3.40 -9.82 10.84
CA ALA A 182 -2.66 -8.73 10.18
C ALA A 182 -3.12 -8.58 8.72
N GLN A 183 -3.61 -7.39 8.38
CA GLN A 183 -4.00 -7.04 7.02
C GLN A 183 -2.97 -6.07 6.47
N LEU A 184 -2.44 -6.37 5.28
CA LEU A 184 -1.60 -5.40 4.58
C LEU A 184 -2.48 -4.23 4.14
N CYS A 185 -2.09 -3.03 4.54
CA CYS A 185 -2.68 -1.78 4.07
C CYS A 185 -1.70 -1.11 3.12
N GLY A 186 -2.11 -0.85 1.88
CA GLY A 186 -1.26 -0.21 0.87
C GLY A 186 -0.90 1.24 1.17
N GLN A 187 -1.46 1.82 2.26
CA GLN A 187 -1.16 3.19 2.65
C GLN A 187 0.17 3.32 3.42
N LEU A 188 0.54 2.31 4.21
CA LEU A 188 1.82 2.26 4.91
C LEU A 188 2.19 0.82 5.25
N TYR A 189 3.39 0.39 4.87
CA TYR A 189 3.98 -0.85 5.34
C TYR A 189 5.51 -0.81 5.21
N CYS A 190 6.17 -1.64 6.03
CA CYS A 190 7.60 -1.93 5.92
C CYS A 190 7.79 -3.35 5.39
N ILE A 191 8.64 -3.53 4.39
CA ILE A 191 8.93 -4.84 3.78
C ILE A 191 10.43 -5.06 3.68
N ARG A 192 10.88 -6.31 3.87
CA ARG A 192 12.27 -6.66 3.57
C ARG A 192 12.58 -6.42 2.09
N ALA A 193 13.60 -5.64 1.80
CA ALA A 193 13.93 -5.24 0.43
C ALA A 193 14.20 -6.44 -0.50
N GLY A 194 14.85 -7.50 0.01
CA GLY A 194 15.07 -8.74 -0.74
C GLY A 194 13.77 -9.43 -1.15
N ILE A 195 12.72 -9.36 -0.32
CA ILE A 195 11.39 -9.87 -0.67
C ILE A 195 10.70 -8.96 -1.69
N ALA A 196 10.72 -7.63 -1.47
CA ALA A 196 10.11 -6.68 -2.39
C ALA A 196 10.70 -6.78 -3.80
N ARG A 197 12.01 -6.93 -3.93
CA ARG A 197 12.70 -7.06 -5.22
C ARG A 197 12.35 -8.32 -6.01
N ASN A 198 11.74 -9.32 -5.37
CA ASN A 198 11.18 -10.50 -6.04
C ASN A 198 9.71 -10.33 -6.45
N ILE A 199 9.12 -9.16 -6.23
CA ILE A 199 7.76 -8.82 -6.62
C ILE A 199 7.83 -7.82 -7.77
N TYR A 200 7.09 -8.07 -8.84
CA TYR A 200 6.81 -7.12 -9.90
C TYR A 200 5.30 -6.93 -9.99
N LEU A 201 4.85 -5.70 -9.98
CA LEU A 201 3.43 -5.37 -10.12
C LEU A 201 3.09 -5.14 -11.59
N PRO A 202 2.21 -5.97 -12.19
CA PRO A 202 1.77 -5.77 -13.57
C PRO A 202 1.13 -4.40 -13.79
N LYS A 203 1.39 -3.77 -14.91
CA LYS A 203 0.96 -2.39 -15.23
C LYS A 203 -0.54 -2.16 -15.02
N ASP A 204 -1.37 -3.12 -15.40
CA ASP A 204 -2.83 -3.03 -15.31
C ASP A 204 -3.41 -3.70 -14.05
N LEU A 205 -2.59 -3.92 -13.01
CA LEU A 205 -3.05 -4.56 -11.76
C LEU A 205 -4.16 -3.77 -11.06
N ALA A 206 -4.32 -2.50 -11.36
CA ALA A 206 -5.28 -1.59 -10.74
C ALA A 206 -5.06 -1.39 -9.22
N ALA A 207 -6.02 -0.73 -8.57
CA ALA A 207 -6.02 -0.56 -7.11
C ALA A 207 -6.15 -1.92 -6.39
N CYS A 208 -5.51 -2.07 -5.26
CA CYS A 208 -5.36 -3.25 -4.41
C CYS A 208 -4.07 -4.06 -4.69
N GLU A 209 -3.00 -3.36 -5.04
CA GLU A 209 -1.65 -3.91 -5.12
C GLU A 209 -1.22 -4.60 -3.81
N ASP A 210 -1.68 -4.08 -2.68
CA ASP A 210 -1.51 -4.63 -1.34
C ASP A 210 -2.02 -6.08 -1.23
N GLY A 211 -3.20 -6.36 -1.79
CA GLY A 211 -3.75 -7.72 -1.84
C GLY A 211 -2.89 -8.67 -2.67
N PHE A 212 -2.31 -8.20 -3.78
CA PHE A 212 -1.41 -9.01 -4.60
C PHE A 212 -0.07 -9.25 -3.89
N ILE A 213 0.55 -8.21 -3.31
CA ILE A 213 1.78 -8.31 -2.52
C ILE A 213 1.56 -9.29 -1.35
N LYS A 214 0.45 -9.13 -0.59
CA LYS A 214 0.07 -10.04 0.50
C LYS A 214 -0.01 -11.48 0.01
N THR A 215 -0.68 -11.72 -1.11
CA THR A 215 -0.82 -13.07 -1.67
C THR A 215 0.54 -13.68 -1.97
N LEU A 216 1.42 -12.98 -2.68
CA LEU A 216 2.75 -13.48 -3.02
C LEU A 216 3.59 -13.75 -1.77
N VAL A 217 3.64 -12.81 -0.84
CA VAL A 217 4.45 -12.93 0.38
C VAL A 217 3.92 -14.06 1.28
N CYS A 218 2.61 -14.11 1.56
CA CYS A 218 2.05 -15.12 2.44
C CYS A 218 2.14 -16.53 1.87
N THR A 219 2.16 -16.70 0.54
CA THR A 219 2.23 -18.00 -0.12
C THR A 219 3.64 -18.39 -0.59
N ASP A 220 4.67 -17.63 -0.20
CA ASP A 220 6.03 -17.84 -0.70
C ASP A 220 6.08 -17.87 -2.24
N PHE A 221 5.55 -16.82 -2.84
CA PHE A 221 5.45 -16.69 -4.29
C PHE A 221 4.68 -17.84 -4.94
N LEU A 222 3.57 -18.23 -4.33
CA LEU A 222 2.64 -19.29 -4.77
C LEU A 222 3.22 -20.72 -4.66
N THR A 223 4.32 -20.92 -3.95
CA THR A 223 4.96 -22.23 -3.79
C THR A 223 4.52 -22.99 -2.54
N ARG A 224 3.88 -22.29 -1.57
CA ARG A 224 3.47 -22.84 -0.27
C ARG A 224 2.04 -22.44 0.10
N PRO A 225 1.39 -23.15 1.02
CA PRO A 225 0.15 -22.69 1.64
C PRO A 225 0.32 -21.32 2.29
N SER A 226 -0.75 -20.54 2.34
CA SER A 226 -0.71 -19.19 2.91
C SER A 226 -0.40 -19.21 4.41
N ALA A 227 0.63 -18.47 4.80
CA ALA A 227 1.06 -18.27 6.19
C ALA A 227 0.92 -16.80 6.58
N SER A 228 -0.09 -16.48 7.41
CA SER A 228 -0.35 -15.11 7.89
C SER A 228 0.78 -14.58 8.80
N SER A 229 1.56 -15.47 9.43
CA SER A 229 2.73 -15.13 10.26
C SER A 229 3.82 -14.34 9.52
N ARG A 230 3.82 -14.33 8.19
CA ARG A 230 4.75 -13.52 7.38
C ARG A 230 4.45 -12.03 7.40
N ILE A 231 3.30 -11.64 7.95
CA ILE A 231 2.94 -10.23 8.17
C ILE A 231 2.75 -10.02 9.67
N ARG A 232 3.50 -9.06 10.23
CA ARG A 232 3.44 -8.69 11.65
C ARG A 232 2.79 -7.32 11.79
N VAL A 233 1.90 -7.21 12.79
CA VAL A 233 1.44 -5.89 13.24
C VAL A 233 2.45 -5.35 14.24
N ALA A 234 3.04 -4.20 13.94
CA ALA A 234 3.96 -3.52 14.84
C ALA A 234 3.17 -2.85 15.98
N GLU A 235 3.45 -3.26 17.21
CA GLU A 235 2.81 -2.65 18.38
C GLU A 235 3.25 -1.19 18.52
N GLY A 236 2.29 -0.31 18.88
CA GLY A 236 2.55 1.11 19.02
C GLY A 236 2.73 1.86 17.69
N ALA A 237 2.63 1.20 16.54
CA ALA A 237 2.66 1.83 15.22
C ALA A 237 1.24 2.19 14.76
N ALA A 238 1.06 3.41 14.24
CA ALA A 238 -0.23 3.86 13.71
C ALA A 238 -0.08 5.04 12.75
N HIS A 239 -0.92 5.09 11.71
CA HIS A 239 -1.11 6.27 10.87
C HIS A 239 -2.58 6.71 10.85
N ILE A 240 -2.82 7.96 10.46
CA ILE A 240 -4.14 8.56 10.31
C ILE A 240 -4.44 8.70 8.83
N PHE A 241 -5.63 8.31 8.41
CA PHE A 241 -6.12 8.47 7.05
C PHE A 241 -7.54 9.06 7.03
N GLU A 242 -7.91 9.71 5.93
CA GLU A 242 -9.24 10.29 5.74
C GLU A 242 -10.32 9.21 5.64
N ALA A 243 -11.36 9.32 6.47
CA ALA A 243 -12.45 8.34 6.50
C ALA A 243 -13.49 8.60 5.41
N TYR A 244 -13.90 7.54 4.71
CA TYR A 244 -15.04 7.60 3.79
C TYR A 244 -16.34 7.68 4.61
N THR A 245 -16.95 8.86 4.67
CA THR A 245 -18.17 9.11 5.48
C THR A 245 -19.42 9.32 4.63
N SER A 246 -19.28 9.65 3.32
CA SER A 246 -20.41 9.79 2.42
C SER A 246 -20.76 8.47 1.73
N PRO A 247 -22.05 8.18 1.46
CA PRO A 247 -22.46 6.97 0.73
C PRO A 247 -21.78 6.84 -0.64
N ALA A 248 -21.62 7.94 -1.36
CA ALA A 248 -20.95 7.96 -2.66
C ALA A 248 -19.46 7.55 -2.54
N ALA A 249 -18.75 8.08 -1.54
CA ALA A 249 -17.35 7.73 -1.28
C ALA A 249 -17.21 6.25 -0.87
N ILE A 250 -18.15 5.73 -0.07
CA ILE A 250 -18.19 4.31 0.32
C ILE A 250 -18.39 3.42 -0.92
N VAL A 251 -19.37 3.72 -1.78
CA VAL A 251 -19.62 2.97 -3.02
C VAL A 251 -18.40 3.04 -3.94
N LYS A 252 -17.79 4.22 -4.10
CA LYS A 252 -16.60 4.42 -4.91
C LYS A 252 -15.44 3.56 -4.41
N ASN A 253 -15.19 3.55 -3.10
CA ASN A 253 -14.15 2.73 -2.49
C ASN A 253 -14.43 1.23 -2.59
N GLN A 254 -15.67 0.78 -2.31
CA GLN A 254 -16.06 -0.62 -2.48
C GLN A 254 -15.92 -1.09 -3.92
N LYS A 255 -16.38 -0.28 -4.90
CA LYS A 255 -16.17 -0.55 -6.32
C LYS A 255 -14.69 -0.78 -6.64
N ARG A 256 -13.81 0.09 -6.15
CA ARG A 256 -12.36 -0.02 -6.33
C ARG A 256 -11.82 -1.34 -5.77
N GLN A 257 -12.20 -1.68 -4.53
CA GLN A 257 -11.76 -2.92 -3.89
C GLN A 257 -12.24 -4.17 -4.64
N ILE A 258 -13.49 -4.16 -5.12
CA ILE A 258 -14.04 -5.29 -5.91
C ILE A 258 -13.27 -5.45 -7.22
N ILE A 259 -12.99 -4.35 -7.94
CA ILE A 259 -12.18 -4.39 -9.16
C ILE A 259 -10.81 -5.00 -8.88
N GLY A 260 -10.09 -4.48 -7.89
CA GLY A 260 -8.75 -4.96 -7.58
C GLY A 260 -8.73 -6.43 -7.16
N GLN A 261 -9.62 -6.84 -6.27
CA GLN A 261 -9.70 -8.25 -5.83
C GLN A 261 -10.09 -9.19 -6.97
N THR A 262 -10.98 -8.76 -7.87
CA THR A 262 -11.33 -9.53 -9.06
C THR A 262 -10.12 -9.71 -9.98
N ILE A 263 -9.36 -8.66 -10.24
CA ILE A 263 -8.15 -8.71 -11.05
C ILE A 263 -7.11 -9.64 -10.41
N ILE A 264 -6.89 -9.52 -9.10
CA ILE A 264 -5.96 -10.41 -8.38
C ILE A 264 -6.38 -11.86 -8.50
N HIS A 265 -7.67 -12.17 -8.31
CA HIS A 265 -8.17 -13.53 -8.46
C HIS A 265 -7.94 -14.07 -9.87
N ILE A 266 -8.29 -13.29 -10.90
CA ILE A 266 -8.06 -13.68 -12.30
C ILE A 266 -6.55 -13.88 -12.58
N LEU A 267 -5.73 -12.97 -12.10
CA LEU A 267 -4.27 -13.03 -12.28
C LEU A 267 -3.66 -14.23 -11.56
N VAL A 268 -3.97 -14.41 -10.27
CA VAL A 268 -3.35 -15.45 -9.43
C VAL A 268 -3.90 -16.82 -9.78
N ASP A 269 -5.22 -17.00 -9.70
CA ASP A 269 -5.84 -18.31 -9.86
C ASP A 269 -6.05 -18.69 -11.34
N GLY A 270 -6.36 -17.69 -12.19
CA GLY A 270 -6.58 -17.91 -13.62
C GLY A 270 -5.30 -17.98 -14.46
N TYR A 271 -4.17 -17.44 -13.97
CA TYR A 271 -2.94 -17.39 -14.75
C TYR A 271 -1.69 -17.84 -13.99
N LEU A 272 -1.31 -17.20 -12.87
CA LEU A 272 -0.01 -17.46 -12.25
C LEU A 272 0.14 -18.88 -11.74
N LYS A 273 -0.91 -19.46 -11.13
CA LYS A 273 -0.91 -20.85 -10.66
C LYS A 273 -0.87 -21.86 -11.80
N THR A 274 -1.22 -21.48 -13.04
CA THR A 274 -1.14 -22.35 -14.22
C THR A 274 0.22 -22.34 -14.89
N LEU A 275 1.12 -21.43 -14.49
CA LEU A 275 2.46 -21.35 -15.03
C LEU A 275 3.31 -22.57 -14.62
N PRO A 276 4.22 -23.05 -15.49
CA PRO A 276 5.23 -24.02 -15.11
C PRO A 276 6.07 -23.55 -13.91
N LEU A 277 6.50 -24.47 -13.04
CA LEU A 277 7.23 -24.17 -11.81
C LEU A 277 8.47 -23.29 -12.03
N TYR A 278 9.21 -23.49 -13.12
CA TYR A 278 10.38 -22.65 -13.43
C TYR A 278 10.04 -21.19 -13.71
N LYS A 279 8.82 -20.90 -14.19
CA LYS A 279 8.31 -19.53 -14.38
C LYS A 279 7.79 -18.96 -13.06
N GLN A 280 7.16 -19.80 -12.22
CA GLN A 280 6.73 -19.39 -10.87
C GLN A 280 7.94 -19.04 -10.01
N ALA A 281 9.04 -19.78 -10.10
CA ALA A 281 10.28 -19.48 -9.38
C ALA A 281 10.93 -18.12 -9.76
N ARG A 282 10.49 -17.50 -10.86
CA ARG A 282 10.99 -16.20 -11.34
C ARG A 282 9.83 -15.26 -11.70
N LEU A 283 8.84 -15.15 -10.80
CA LEU A 283 7.61 -14.41 -11.08
C LEU A 283 7.85 -12.96 -11.47
N ALA A 284 8.69 -12.22 -10.74
CA ALA A 284 8.99 -10.82 -11.06
C ALA A 284 9.49 -10.67 -12.50
N TYR A 285 10.52 -11.43 -12.87
CA TYR A 285 11.05 -11.41 -14.24
C TYR A 285 10.02 -11.84 -15.29
N THR A 286 9.20 -12.86 -14.97
CA THR A 286 8.18 -13.37 -15.90
C THR A 286 7.11 -12.31 -16.18
N LEU A 287 6.66 -11.60 -15.14
CA LEU A 287 5.65 -10.54 -15.25
C LEU A 287 6.22 -9.30 -15.94
N GLU A 288 7.41 -8.85 -15.54
CA GLU A 288 8.09 -7.72 -16.16
C GLU A 288 8.31 -7.95 -17.66
N LYS A 289 8.87 -9.12 -18.03
CA LYS A 289 9.05 -9.48 -19.42
C LYS A 289 7.74 -9.47 -20.17
N LYS A 290 6.67 -9.97 -19.56
CA LYS A 290 5.35 -10.03 -20.18
C LYS A 290 4.77 -8.62 -20.40
N ASP A 291 4.82 -7.74 -19.43
CA ASP A 291 4.40 -6.34 -19.57
C ASP A 291 5.16 -5.60 -20.67
N ARG A 292 6.49 -5.85 -20.76
CA ARG A 292 7.34 -5.21 -21.76
C ARG A 292 7.08 -5.72 -23.19
N THR A 293 6.82 -7.03 -23.35
CA THR A 293 6.61 -7.63 -24.66
C THR A 293 5.17 -7.54 -25.15
N ASP A 294 4.22 -7.39 -24.25
CA ASP A 294 2.80 -7.41 -24.51
C ASP A 294 2.03 -6.56 -23.50
N PRO A 295 2.07 -5.21 -23.60
CA PRO A 295 1.52 -4.30 -22.60
C PRO A 295 0.04 -4.50 -22.27
N GLU A 296 -0.75 -5.09 -23.18
CA GLU A 296 -2.21 -5.28 -23.01
C GLU A 296 -2.58 -6.70 -22.53
N TRP A 297 -1.61 -7.52 -22.16
CA TRP A 297 -1.85 -8.93 -21.83
C TRP A 297 -2.83 -9.13 -20.67
N LEU A 298 -2.70 -8.33 -19.61
CA LEU A 298 -3.55 -8.46 -18.43
C LEU A 298 -4.98 -8.00 -18.72
N LYS A 299 -5.17 -6.95 -19.50
CA LYS A 299 -6.49 -6.54 -19.97
C LYS A 299 -7.17 -7.63 -20.79
N ARG A 300 -6.43 -8.27 -21.72
CA ARG A 300 -6.97 -9.38 -22.51
C ARG A 300 -7.34 -10.57 -21.63
N LEU A 301 -6.50 -10.92 -20.64
CA LEU A 301 -6.80 -11.98 -19.67
C LEU A 301 -8.08 -11.67 -18.88
N ILE A 302 -8.25 -10.43 -18.42
CA ILE A 302 -9.46 -9.99 -17.73
C ILE A 302 -10.67 -10.09 -18.64
N HIS A 303 -10.61 -9.57 -19.86
CA HIS A 303 -11.72 -9.63 -20.82
C HIS A 303 -12.11 -11.06 -21.17
N GLN A 304 -11.14 -11.95 -21.39
CA GLN A 304 -11.40 -13.36 -21.67
C GLN A 304 -12.14 -14.02 -20.50
N HIS A 305 -11.70 -13.80 -19.29
CA HIS A 305 -12.33 -14.36 -18.09
C HIS A 305 -13.76 -13.81 -17.87
N LEU A 306 -13.95 -12.52 -18.07
CA LEU A 306 -15.26 -11.87 -17.96
C LEU A 306 -16.24 -12.35 -19.05
N GLY A 307 -15.75 -12.63 -20.27
CA GLY A 307 -16.55 -13.18 -21.37
C GLY A 307 -17.12 -14.55 -21.05
N GLN A 308 -16.38 -15.35 -20.30
CA GLN A 308 -16.82 -16.68 -19.83
C GLN A 308 -17.76 -16.62 -18.62
N THR A 309 -17.81 -15.47 -17.93
CA THR A 309 -18.59 -15.29 -16.70
C THR A 309 -19.95 -14.69 -17.00
N ARG A 310 -21.00 -15.53 -17.04
CA ARG A 310 -22.37 -15.11 -17.33
C ARG A 310 -22.97 -14.20 -16.24
N PHE A 311 -22.53 -14.38 -14.98
CA PHE A 311 -23.11 -13.68 -13.83
C PHE A 311 -22.00 -13.03 -12.98
N TRP A 312 -22.06 -11.73 -12.81
CA TRP A 312 -21.07 -10.93 -12.08
C TRP A 312 -20.89 -11.35 -10.61
N TRP A 313 -21.90 -11.88 -9.93
CA TRP A 313 -21.82 -12.38 -8.56
C TRP A 313 -20.95 -13.63 -8.39
N ARG A 314 -20.66 -14.36 -9.48
CA ARG A 314 -19.72 -15.49 -9.47
C ARG A 314 -18.27 -15.05 -9.39
N LEU A 315 -17.97 -13.82 -9.81
CA LEU A 315 -16.61 -13.26 -9.72
C LEU A 315 -16.20 -13.00 -8.27
N TYR A 316 -17.17 -12.77 -7.38
CA TYR A 316 -16.90 -12.45 -5.99
C TYR A 316 -17.92 -13.12 -5.05
N PRO A 317 -17.76 -14.40 -4.74
CA PRO A 317 -18.71 -15.18 -3.92
C PRO A 317 -18.95 -14.60 -2.53
N GLY A 318 -17.98 -13.82 -1.99
CA GLY A 318 -18.07 -13.19 -0.68
C GLY A 318 -18.96 -11.94 -0.60
N LEU A 319 -19.33 -11.33 -1.73
CA LEU A 319 -20.08 -10.05 -1.73
C LEU A 319 -21.50 -10.17 -1.17
N SER A 320 -22.22 -11.24 -1.54
CA SER A 320 -23.61 -11.41 -1.15
C SER A 320 -23.81 -11.87 0.30
N GLY A 321 -22.77 -12.39 0.94
CA GLY A 321 -22.86 -13.00 2.27
C GLY A 321 -22.18 -12.24 3.40
N LEU A 322 -21.29 -11.29 3.11
CA LEU A 322 -20.43 -10.68 4.12
C LEU A 322 -21.19 -10.00 5.27
N GLY A 323 -22.25 -9.26 4.97
CA GLY A 323 -23.08 -8.62 6.01
C GLY A 323 -23.79 -9.64 6.91
N PHE A 324 -24.39 -10.67 6.32
CA PHE A 324 -25.14 -11.69 7.04
C PHE A 324 -24.24 -12.74 7.71
N GLN A 325 -23.10 -13.10 7.13
CA GLN A 325 -22.12 -13.99 7.76
C GLN A 325 -21.53 -13.36 9.02
N ARG A 326 -21.27 -12.06 9.00
CA ARG A 326 -20.80 -11.30 10.18
C ARG A 326 -21.86 -11.19 11.25
N LEU A 327 -23.14 -10.97 10.89
CA LEU A 327 -24.25 -11.01 11.84
C LEU A 327 -24.34 -12.34 12.58
N ARG A 328 -24.10 -13.47 11.92
CA ARG A 328 -24.14 -14.80 12.57
C ARG A 328 -23.11 -14.97 13.69
N ARG A 329 -22.01 -14.20 13.69
CA ARG A 329 -20.95 -14.21 14.72
C ARG A 329 -21.27 -13.36 15.95
N LEU A 330 -22.27 -12.48 15.87
CA LEU A 330 -22.64 -11.58 16.95
C LEU A 330 -23.66 -12.24 17.90
N ARG A 331 -23.74 -11.72 19.16
CA ARG A 331 -24.78 -12.11 20.11
C ARG A 331 -26.16 -11.65 19.61
N TRP A 332 -27.24 -12.32 20.01
CA TRP A 332 -28.58 -12.07 19.46
C TRP A 332 -29.05 -10.60 19.57
N ARG A 333 -28.77 -9.93 20.71
CA ARG A 333 -29.08 -8.50 20.89
C ARG A 333 -28.31 -7.59 19.90
N GLU A 334 -27.05 -7.88 19.69
CA GLU A 334 -26.21 -7.16 18.73
C GLU A 334 -26.67 -7.41 17.29
N ARG A 335 -27.18 -8.60 17.00
CA ARG A 335 -27.76 -8.92 15.68
C ARG A 335 -28.94 -8.03 15.35
N LEU A 336 -29.85 -7.82 16.30
CA LEU A 336 -31.03 -6.95 16.11
C LEU A 336 -30.63 -5.50 15.82
N VAL A 337 -29.65 -4.98 16.57
CA VAL A 337 -29.15 -3.60 16.39
C VAL A 337 -28.38 -3.46 15.06
N CYS A 338 -27.62 -4.47 14.67
CA CYS A 338 -26.79 -4.42 13.45
C CYS A 338 -27.51 -4.88 12.18
N PHE A 339 -28.72 -5.44 12.28
CA PHE A 339 -29.47 -5.97 11.12
C PHE A 339 -29.75 -4.91 10.04
N PRO A 340 -30.24 -3.69 10.35
CA PRO A 340 -30.44 -2.65 9.33
C PRO A 340 -29.12 -2.25 8.64
N ALA A 341 -28.03 -2.18 9.38
CA ALA A 341 -26.70 -1.88 8.84
C ALA A 341 -26.20 -2.99 7.90
N ALA A 342 -26.47 -4.26 8.24
CA ALA A 342 -26.11 -5.40 7.39
C ALA A 342 -26.90 -5.42 6.07
N VAL A 343 -28.21 -5.09 6.13
CA VAL A 343 -29.04 -4.95 4.93
C VAL A 343 -28.53 -3.81 4.04
N ALA A 344 -28.30 -2.61 4.61
CA ALA A 344 -27.75 -1.47 3.90
C ALA A 344 -26.39 -1.78 3.29
N SER A 345 -25.50 -2.44 4.05
CA SER A 345 -24.18 -2.89 3.56
C SER A 345 -24.30 -3.88 2.38
N SER A 346 -25.25 -4.80 2.43
CA SER A 346 -25.49 -5.77 1.35
C SER A 346 -26.01 -5.10 0.08
N LEU A 347 -26.91 -4.12 0.22
CA LEU A 347 -27.39 -3.32 -0.92
C LEU A 347 -26.28 -2.49 -1.55
N LEU A 348 -25.46 -1.83 -0.73
CA LEU A 348 -24.30 -1.07 -1.22
C LEU A 348 -23.30 -1.99 -1.92
N ALA A 349 -23.04 -3.17 -1.38
CA ALA A 349 -22.17 -4.17 -1.99
C ALA A 349 -22.72 -4.66 -3.35
N PHE A 350 -24.03 -4.85 -3.46
CA PHE A 350 -24.67 -5.23 -4.71
C PHE A 350 -24.51 -4.13 -5.79
N VAL A 351 -24.79 -2.88 -5.44
CA VAL A 351 -24.63 -1.72 -6.35
C VAL A 351 -23.15 -1.60 -6.77
N SER A 352 -22.24 -1.65 -5.79
CA SER A 352 -20.79 -1.55 -6.05
C SER A 352 -20.29 -2.67 -6.95
N GLY A 353 -20.79 -3.90 -6.76
CA GLY A 353 -20.48 -5.07 -7.58
C GLY A 353 -20.92 -4.89 -9.04
N ARG A 354 -22.15 -4.41 -9.27
CA ARG A 354 -22.62 -4.11 -10.63
C ARG A 354 -21.78 -3.04 -11.32
N LEU A 355 -21.46 -1.97 -10.59
CA LEU A 355 -20.64 -0.88 -11.11
C LEU A 355 -19.19 -1.34 -11.39
N ALA A 356 -18.65 -2.20 -10.54
CA ALA A 356 -17.32 -2.80 -10.74
C ALA A 356 -17.28 -3.68 -11.99
N PHE A 357 -18.27 -4.55 -12.16
CA PHE A 357 -18.37 -5.41 -13.32
C PHE A 357 -18.52 -4.63 -14.64
N ALA A 358 -19.36 -3.59 -14.65
CA ALA A 358 -19.51 -2.70 -15.79
C ALA A 358 -18.18 -2.01 -16.14
N ALA A 359 -17.45 -1.51 -15.13
CA ALA A 359 -16.17 -0.87 -15.33
C ALA A 359 -15.10 -1.82 -15.87
N LEU A 360 -15.02 -3.05 -15.34
CA LEU A 360 -14.11 -4.07 -15.85
C LEU A 360 -14.42 -4.44 -17.32
N ARG A 361 -15.70 -4.55 -17.68
CA ARG A 361 -16.11 -4.81 -19.07
C ARG A 361 -15.78 -3.69 -20.03
N SER A 362 -15.81 -2.43 -19.58
CA SER A 362 -15.40 -1.28 -20.38
C SER A 362 -13.89 -1.07 -20.45
N GLY A 363 -13.10 -1.97 -19.89
CA GLY A 363 -11.63 -1.88 -19.87
C GLY A 363 -11.06 -0.87 -18.88
N CYS A 364 -11.88 -0.34 -17.96
CA CYS A 364 -11.45 0.60 -16.93
C CYS A 364 -10.76 -0.15 -15.79
N THR A 365 -9.49 -0.49 -15.98
CA THR A 365 -8.66 -1.19 -14.98
C THR A 365 -7.85 -0.21 -14.14
N ASN A 366 -7.50 0.94 -14.67
CA ASN A 366 -6.61 1.90 -14.01
C ASN A 366 -7.43 2.93 -13.23
N TYR A 367 -7.50 2.75 -11.89
CA TYR A 367 -8.29 3.61 -11.01
C TYR A 367 -7.47 4.10 -9.82
N TRP A 368 -6.87 5.29 -9.97
CA TRP A 368 -6.29 6.01 -8.86
C TRP A 368 -7.05 7.34 -8.69
N PRO A 369 -7.99 7.40 -7.73
CA PRO A 369 -8.69 8.64 -7.45
C PRO A 369 -7.75 9.63 -6.76
N GLN A 370 -7.88 10.90 -7.11
CA GLN A 370 -7.27 11.99 -6.35
C GLN A 370 -7.86 11.99 -4.94
N ALA A 371 -7.02 12.08 -3.92
CA ALA A 371 -7.49 12.33 -2.57
C ALA A 371 -8.22 13.68 -2.54
N GLN A 372 -9.36 13.74 -1.89
CA GLN A 372 -10.02 15.01 -1.63
C GLN A 372 -9.37 15.57 -0.37
N SER A 373 -8.22 16.24 -0.50
CA SER A 373 -7.62 16.94 0.61
C SER A 373 -8.61 18.01 1.11
N LYS A 374 -9.31 17.67 2.16
CA LYS A 374 -9.99 18.63 3.02
C LYS A 374 -9.07 18.81 4.22
N VAL A 375 -8.29 19.86 4.18
CA VAL A 375 -7.72 20.45 5.38
C VAL A 375 -8.83 21.17 6.14
#